data_4c37194fbe2ab5cabcb667c7900dcfa5
#
_entry.id   4c37194fbe2ab5cabcb667c7900dcfa5
#
_cell.length_a   1.000
_cell.length_b   1.000
_cell.length_c   1.000
_cell.angle_alpha   90.00
_cell.angle_beta   90.00
_cell.angle_gamma   90.00
#
_symmetry.space_group_name_H-M   'P 1'
#
loop_
_entity.id
_entity.type
_entity.pdbx_description
1 polymer ?
#
loop_
_entity_poly.entity_id
_entity_poly.type
_entity_poly.pdbx_seq_one_letter_code
_entity_poly.pdbx_strand_id
1 'polypeptide(L)'
;MRYVKIGRWSSAVDDWTLCECKLSAPQYRRSVVTVPGRDGVLDLSDVLTGEVHYDMRKLTIRLENSSGSRENRMGWISFMVNSLDGTEQEIELPDDHDRVLRGRVRVAVQYNDNAHASVQITADVDPFRYKKQDTNIYLIHQTDGTKTYTVQSNGRKTVIPMFRVFNVVETASINNHEITSTGEYQFPDIKISHGTNEITLTGKIAVYLSYREGVL
;
A
#
# COMPACT_ATOMS: atom_id res chain seq x y z
N MET A 1 3.99 21.05 11.61
CA MET A 1 4.99 21.25 10.53
C MET A 1 4.68 20.22 9.46
N ARG A 2 4.56 20.63 8.19
CA ARG A 2 4.33 19.67 7.10
C ARG A 2 5.67 19.03 6.75
N TYR A 3 5.74 17.71 6.83
CA TYR A 3 6.93 16.93 6.49
C TYR A 3 6.56 15.72 5.63
N VAL A 4 7.53 15.18 4.94
CA VAL A 4 7.44 13.93 4.20
C VAL A 4 8.43 12.93 4.81
N LYS A 5 8.03 11.65 4.86
CA LYS A 5 8.93 10.58 5.29
C LYS A 5 9.05 9.56 4.15
N ILE A 6 10.28 9.17 3.83
CA ILE A 6 10.59 8.22 2.76
C ILE A 6 11.48 7.13 3.36
N GLY A 7 10.92 5.93 3.54
CA GLY A 7 11.59 4.88 4.27
C GLY A 7 11.97 5.31 5.68
N ARG A 8 13.27 5.34 5.97
CA ARG A 8 13.79 5.79 7.27
C ARG A 8 14.11 7.28 7.35
N TRP A 9 14.18 7.96 6.21
CA TRP A 9 14.48 9.38 6.15
C TRP A 9 13.24 10.25 6.33
N SER A 10 13.40 11.42 6.97
CA SER A 10 12.33 12.38 7.18
C SER A 10 12.83 13.81 6.98
N SER A 11 12.10 14.60 6.21
CA SER A 11 12.43 16.01 6.00
C SER A 11 12.35 16.86 7.29
N ALA A 12 11.62 16.39 8.30
CA ALA A 12 11.49 17.11 9.57
C ALA A 12 12.76 17.05 10.44
N VAL A 13 13.60 16.03 10.24
CA VAL A 13 14.79 15.82 11.09
C VAL A 13 16.00 16.61 10.61
N ASP A 14 16.09 16.84 9.30
CA ASP A 14 17.30 17.34 8.64
C ASP A 14 17.15 18.78 8.10
N ASP A 15 16.22 19.56 8.67
CA ASP A 15 15.93 20.97 8.29
C ASP A 15 15.53 21.17 6.81
N TRP A 16 15.02 20.12 6.18
CA TRP A 16 14.49 20.24 4.83
C TRP A 16 13.05 20.74 4.82
N THR A 17 12.85 21.89 4.21
CA THR A 17 11.53 22.48 4.05
C THR A 17 10.81 21.85 2.85
N LEU A 18 9.61 21.35 3.09
CA LEU A 18 8.75 20.84 2.03
C LEU A 18 8.09 22.00 1.27
N CYS A 19 8.55 22.26 0.05
CA CYS A 19 8.01 23.32 -0.82
C CYS A 19 6.83 22.83 -1.65
N GLU A 20 6.90 21.60 -2.13
CA GLU A 20 5.88 21.02 -2.99
C GLU A 20 5.72 19.53 -2.73
N CYS A 21 4.47 19.07 -2.72
CA CYS A 21 4.13 17.64 -2.69
C CYS A 21 2.88 17.44 -3.56
N LYS A 22 3.06 16.85 -4.73
CA LYS A 22 1.99 16.58 -5.69
C LYS A 22 1.91 15.10 -5.99
N LEU A 23 0.73 14.54 -5.82
CA LEU A 23 0.38 13.18 -6.22
C LEU A 23 -0.67 13.24 -7.33
N SER A 24 -0.40 12.60 -8.47
CA SER A 24 -1.37 12.53 -9.57
C SER A 24 -2.65 11.84 -9.12
N ALA A 25 -3.79 12.21 -9.72
CA ALA A 25 -5.04 11.51 -9.50
C ALA A 25 -4.93 10.04 -9.95
N PRO A 26 -5.62 9.09 -9.28
CA PRO A 26 -5.67 7.71 -9.73
C PRO A 26 -6.39 7.63 -11.08
N GLN A 27 -5.80 6.91 -12.03
CA GLN A 27 -6.38 6.66 -13.34
C GLN A 27 -6.67 5.17 -13.49
N TYR A 28 -7.89 4.82 -13.83
CA TYR A 28 -8.24 3.42 -14.11
C TYR A 28 -7.80 3.03 -15.52
N ARG A 29 -7.37 1.79 -15.65
CA ARG A 29 -7.05 1.19 -16.95
C ARG A 29 -8.32 0.92 -17.70
N ARG A 30 -8.43 1.55 -18.87
CA ARG A 30 -9.57 1.39 -19.73
C ARG A 30 -9.27 0.40 -20.84
N SER A 31 -10.11 -0.63 -20.96
CA SER A 31 -10.09 -1.58 -22.07
C SER A 31 -11.40 -1.45 -22.85
N VAL A 32 -11.33 -0.90 -24.06
CA VAL A 32 -12.52 -0.67 -24.88
C VAL A 32 -12.37 -1.26 -26.26
N VAL A 33 -13.47 -1.74 -26.83
CA VAL A 33 -13.52 -2.29 -28.18
C VAL A 33 -14.56 -1.54 -29.00
N THR A 34 -14.17 -1.08 -30.17
CA THR A 34 -15.09 -0.50 -31.14
C THR A 34 -15.71 -1.65 -31.96
N VAL A 35 -17.03 -1.77 -31.95
CA VAL A 35 -17.76 -2.77 -32.69
C VAL A 35 -18.33 -2.09 -33.93
N PRO A 36 -18.01 -2.55 -35.17
CA PRO A 36 -18.58 -1.99 -36.39
C PRO A 36 -20.11 -2.03 -36.38
N GLY A 37 -20.76 -0.91 -36.74
CA GLY A 37 -22.22 -0.81 -36.79
C GLY A 37 -22.91 -0.59 -35.44
N ARG A 38 -22.15 -0.35 -34.36
CA ARG A 38 -22.67 0.01 -33.04
C ARG A 38 -22.23 1.42 -32.66
N ASP A 39 -23.16 2.21 -32.12
CA ASP A 39 -22.81 3.50 -31.52
C ASP A 39 -22.06 3.32 -30.18
N GLY A 40 -21.00 4.13 -29.98
CA GLY A 40 -20.16 4.11 -28.80
C GLY A 40 -19.15 2.95 -28.82
N VAL A 41 -18.57 2.68 -27.64
CA VAL A 41 -17.57 1.62 -27.44
C VAL A 41 -18.07 0.60 -26.42
N LEU A 42 -17.64 -0.65 -26.56
CA LEU A 42 -17.85 -1.66 -25.53
C LEU A 42 -16.73 -1.54 -24.49
N ASP A 43 -17.08 -1.27 -23.25
CA ASP A 43 -16.12 -1.19 -22.15
C ASP A 43 -15.96 -2.59 -21.53
N LEU A 44 -14.74 -3.10 -21.54
CA LEU A 44 -14.33 -4.41 -21.01
C LEU A 44 -13.36 -4.27 -19.83
N SER A 45 -13.28 -3.10 -19.22
CA SER A 45 -12.25 -2.77 -18.22
C SER A 45 -12.26 -3.65 -16.97
N ASP A 46 -13.43 -4.20 -16.62
CA ASP A 46 -13.63 -5.08 -15.47
C ASP A 46 -14.06 -6.52 -15.82
N VAL A 47 -14.34 -6.78 -17.10
CA VAL A 47 -14.97 -8.05 -17.56
C VAL A 47 -14.13 -9.28 -17.24
N LEU A 48 -12.80 -9.18 -17.33
CA LEU A 48 -11.91 -10.34 -17.14
C LEU A 48 -11.64 -10.65 -15.66
N THR A 49 -11.65 -9.66 -14.81
CA THR A 49 -11.23 -9.81 -13.40
C THR A 49 -12.35 -9.52 -12.41
N GLY A 50 -13.45 -8.93 -12.86
CA GLY A 50 -14.52 -8.44 -12.00
C GLY A 50 -14.16 -7.17 -11.22
N GLU A 51 -12.98 -6.59 -11.47
CA GLU A 51 -12.46 -5.43 -10.73
C GLU A 51 -11.83 -4.41 -11.68
N VAL A 52 -11.98 -3.13 -11.34
CA VAL A 52 -11.31 -2.03 -12.05
C VAL A 52 -9.86 -1.94 -11.59
N HIS A 53 -8.94 -1.98 -12.54
CA HIS A 53 -7.51 -1.82 -12.30
C HIS A 53 -7.07 -0.38 -12.52
N TYR A 54 -6.03 0.05 -11.80
CA TYR A 54 -5.52 1.41 -11.86
C TYR A 54 -4.06 1.42 -12.30
N ASP A 55 -3.66 2.51 -12.95
CA ASP A 55 -2.28 2.75 -13.32
C ASP A 55 -1.48 3.30 -12.14
N MET A 56 -0.15 3.15 -12.21
CA MET A 56 0.77 3.78 -11.28
C MET A 56 0.55 5.30 -11.25
N ARG A 57 0.72 5.89 -10.07
CA ARG A 57 0.59 7.32 -9.86
C ARG A 57 1.96 7.98 -9.80
N LYS A 58 2.06 9.19 -10.30
CA LYS A 58 3.29 9.98 -10.22
C LYS A 58 3.26 10.87 -8.98
N LEU A 59 4.27 10.71 -8.13
CA LEU A 59 4.52 11.57 -6.97
C LEU A 59 5.69 12.50 -7.30
N THR A 60 5.55 13.79 -6.99
CA THR A 60 6.62 14.79 -7.08
C THR A 60 6.70 15.54 -5.76
N ILE A 61 7.89 15.57 -5.19
CA ILE A 61 8.21 16.25 -3.93
C ILE A 61 9.38 17.19 -4.21
N ARG A 62 9.27 18.47 -3.80
CA ARG A 62 10.37 19.43 -3.83
C ARG A 62 10.70 19.86 -2.42
N LEU A 63 11.98 19.76 -2.12
CA LEU A 63 12.55 20.09 -0.81
C LEU A 63 13.62 21.15 -0.98
N GLU A 64 13.68 22.06 -0.03
CA GLU A 64 14.71 23.10 0.04
C GLU A 64 15.34 23.12 1.43
N ASN A 65 16.63 23.40 1.50
CA ASN A 65 17.37 23.56 2.73
C ASN A 65 18.28 24.79 2.63
N SER A 66 18.12 25.71 3.57
CA SER A 66 18.95 26.92 3.73
C SER A 66 19.81 26.89 4.99
N SER A 67 19.80 25.80 5.74
CA SER A 67 20.54 25.64 6.99
C SER A 67 21.98 25.14 6.74
N GLY A 68 22.89 25.54 7.60
CA GLY A 68 24.27 25.06 7.59
C GLY A 68 25.11 25.54 6.39
N SER A 69 26.30 24.96 6.26
CA SER A 69 27.20 25.23 5.16
C SER A 69 26.80 24.44 3.89
N ARG A 70 27.35 24.86 2.74
CA ARG A 70 27.19 24.12 1.49
C ARG A 70 27.68 22.68 1.59
N GLU A 71 28.78 22.46 2.29
CA GLU A 71 29.34 21.10 2.52
C GLU A 71 28.40 20.23 3.34
N ASN A 72 27.79 20.78 4.40
CA ASN A 72 26.81 20.06 5.20
C ASN A 72 25.61 19.63 4.38
N ARG A 73 25.06 20.55 3.56
CA ARG A 73 23.95 20.23 2.65
C ARG A 73 24.36 19.17 1.61
N MET A 74 25.60 19.24 1.10
CA MET A 74 26.11 18.21 0.19
C MET A 74 26.16 16.83 0.84
N GLY A 75 26.53 16.75 2.13
CA GLY A 75 26.49 15.51 2.90
C GLY A 75 25.07 14.91 2.92
N TRP A 76 24.07 15.71 3.25
CA TRP A 76 22.68 15.27 3.25
C TRP A 76 22.17 14.87 1.85
N ILE A 77 22.51 15.63 0.81
CA ILE A 77 22.18 15.30 -0.58
C ILE A 77 22.80 13.95 -0.96
N SER A 78 24.07 13.75 -0.66
CA SER A 78 24.76 12.49 -0.94
C SER A 78 24.12 11.31 -0.21
N PHE A 79 23.72 11.51 1.04
CA PHE A 79 22.97 10.50 1.79
C PHE A 79 21.64 10.17 1.12
N MET A 80 20.83 11.17 0.75
CA MET A 80 19.55 10.95 0.06
C MET A 80 19.73 10.21 -1.27
N VAL A 81 20.69 10.62 -2.08
CA VAL A 81 20.98 9.96 -3.37
C VAL A 81 21.39 8.52 -3.13
N ASN A 82 22.34 8.25 -2.25
CA ASN A 82 22.84 6.90 -2.02
C ASN A 82 21.84 5.96 -1.35
N SER A 83 20.92 6.47 -0.53
CA SER A 83 19.98 5.64 0.22
C SER A 83 18.60 5.52 -0.42
N LEU A 84 18.17 6.48 -1.22
CA LEU A 84 16.81 6.53 -1.74
C LEU A 84 16.74 6.34 -3.26
N ASP A 85 17.73 6.86 -4.02
CA ASP A 85 17.65 6.84 -5.48
C ASP A 85 17.65 5.41 -6.03
N GLY A 86 16.73 5.14 -6.96
CA GLY A 86 16.57 3.83 -7.57
C GLY A 86 15.95 2.74 -6.66
N THR A 87 15.65 3.04 -5.40
CA THR A 87 15.11 2.06 -4.44
C THR A 87 13.59 2.13 -4.33
N GLU A 88 12.97 1.01 -3.97
CA GLU A 88 11.55 0.96 -3.62
C GLU A 88 11.38 1.36 -2.16
N GLN A 89 10.51 2.33 -1.90
CA GLN A 89 10.32 2.91 -0.56
C GLN A 89 8.83 3.01 -0.21
N GLU A 90 8.56 2.99 1.09
CA GLU A 90 7.28 3.46 1.64
C GLU A 90 7.38 4.97 1.89
N ILE A 91 6.42 5.72 1.36
CA ILE A 91 6.39 7.19 1.40
C ILE A 91 5.17 7.64 2.16
N GLU A 92 5.40 8.38 3.24
CA GLU A 92 4.38 9.00 4.06
C GLU A 92 4.19 10.44 3.60
N LEU A 93 2.94 10.77 3.23
CA LEU A 93 2.60 12.12 2.77
C LEU A 93 2.33 13.07 3.94
N PRO A 94 2.53 14.38 3.77
CA PRO A 94 2.39 15.37 4.84
C PRO A 94 0.96 15.52 5.38
N ASP A 95 -0.03 15.12 4.60
CA ASP A 95 -1.44 15.29 4.95
C ASP A 95 -2.15 13.94 5.24
N ASP A 96 -1.40 12.81 5.23
CA ASP A 96 -1.93 11.46 5.50
C ASP A 96 -0.86 10.61 6.21
N HIS A 97 -0.73 10.81 7.52
CA HIS A 97 0.28 10.11 8.32
C HIS A 97 -0.10 8.67 8.71
N ASP A 98 -1.34 8.27 8.48
CA ASP A 98 -1.82 6.91 8.79
C ASP A 98 -1.58 5.92 7.66
N ARG A 99 -1.25 6.44 6.47
CA ARG A 99 -1.05 5.65 5.27
C ARG A 99 0.29 5.92 4.61
N VAL A 100 0.70 4.98 3.78
CA VAL A 100 1.91 5.06 2.98
C VAL A 100 1.62 4.74 1.52
N LEU A 101 2.34 5.39 0.65
CA LEU A 101 2.48 4.99 -0.76
C LEU A 101 3.70 4.07 -0.88
N ARG A 102 3.69 3.17 -1.86
CA ARG A 102 4.84 2.32 -2.21
C ARG A 102 5.27 2.61 -3.63
N GLY A 103 6.55 2.79 -3.83
CA GLY A 103 7.08 3.02 -5.17
C GLY A 103 8.57 3.23 -5.23
N ARG A 104 9.08 3.23 -6.45
CA ARG A 104 10.50 3.44 -6.74
C ARG A 104 10.80 4.92 -6.82
N VAL A 105 11.74 5.34 -5.99
CA VAL A 105 12.11 6.75 -5.80
C VAL A 105 13.24 7.13 -6.74
N ARG A 106 13.22 8.36 -7.23
CA ARG A 106 14.32 9.04 -7.92
C ARG A 106 14.62 10.36 -7.24
N VAL A 107 15.89 10.63 -7.00
CA VAL A 107 16.38 11.86 -6.37
C VAL A 107 17.15 12.67 -7.40
N ALA A 108 16.71 13.90 -7.67
CA ALA A 108 17.37 14.81 -8.57
C ALA A 108 17.78 16.08 -7.83
N VAL A 109 19.08 16.36 -7.79
CA VAL A 109 19.60 17.61 -7.25
C VAL A 109 19.33 18.74 -8.25
N GLN A 110 18.60 19.76 -7.85
CA GLN A 110 18.31 20.90 -8.70
C GLN A 110 19.44 21.93 -8.62
N TYR A 111 19.84 22.29 -7.41
CA TYR A 111 20.99 23.13 -7.13
C TYR A 111 21.48 22.96 -5.69
N ASN A 112 22.74 23.34 -5.45
CA ASN A 112 23.36 23.49 -4.13
C ASN A 112 24.40 24.61 -4.22
N ASP A 113 23.98 25.81 -3.86
CA ASP A 113 24.82 27.00 -3.85
C ASP A 113 25.23 27.41 -2.43
N ASN A 114 25.79 28.63 -2.23
CA ASN A 114 26.21 29.08 -0.92
C ASN A 114 25.05 29.42 0.02
N ALA A 115 23.88 29.75 -0.52
CA ALA A 115 22.71 30.17 0.26
C ALA A 115 21.79 28.99 0.57
N HIS A 116 21.51 28.15 -0.41
CA HIS A 116 20.51 27.10 -0.25
C HIS A 116 20.73 25.93 -1.24
N ALA A 117 20.03 24.84 -0.98
CA ALA A 117 19.97 23.68 -1.86
C ALA A 117 18.52 23.30 -2.14
N SER A 118 18.27 22.78 -3.33
CA SER A 118 16.97 22.20 -3.71
C SER A 118 17.14 20.81 -4.30
N VAL A 119 16.28 19.91 -3.84
CA VAL A 119 16.21 18.54 -4.30
C VAL A 119 14.78 18.23 -4.72
N GLN A 120 14.65 17.62 -5.88
CA GLN A 120 13.38 17.09 -6.37
C GLN A 120 13.39 15.57 -6.25
N ILE A 121 12.40 15.04 -5.56
CA ILE A 121 12.18 13.60 -5.44
C ILE A 121 10.94 13.25 -6.27
N THR A 122 11.07 12.30 -7.17
CA THR A 122 9.96 11.76 -7.96
C THR A 122 9.82 10.27 -7.69
N ALA A 123 8.61 9.76 -7.74
CA ALA A 123 8.37 8.32 -7.63
C ALA A 123 7.17 7.91 -8.49
N ASP A 124 7.31 6.75 -9.13
CA ASP A 124 6.16 6.02 -9.66
C ASP A 124 5.67 5.10 -8.54
N VAL A 125 4.48 5.43 -8.01
CA VAL A 125 3.93 4.77 -6.82
C VAL A 125 2.68 3.97 -7.17
N ASP A 126 2.39 2.96 -6.36
CA ASP A 126 1.15 2.20 -6.45
C ASP A 126 -0.06 3.15 -6.45
N PRO A 127 -1.16 2.79 -7.13
CA PRO A 127 -2.36 3.61 -7.15
C PRO A 127 -3.00 3.77 -5.76
N PHE A 128 -2.79 2.81 -4.87
CA PHE A 128 -3.38 2.75 -3.54
C PHE A 128 -2.45 3.29 -2.46
N ARG A 129 -3.05 3.94 -1.46
CA ARG A 129 -2.39 4.28 -0.19
C ARG A 129 -2.72 3.19 0.83
N TYR A 130 -1.70 2.58 1.39
CA TYR A 130 -1.84 1.46 2.31
C TYR A 130 -1.81 1.92 3.75
N LYS A 131 -2.60 1.32 4.63
CA LYS A 131 -2.44 1.50 6.07
C LYS A 131 -1.01 1.13 6.49
N LYS A 132 -0.42 1.87 7.43
CA LYS A 132 0.91 1.56 7.98
C LYS A 132 0.94 0.22 8.71
N GLN A 133 -0.16 -0.09 9.39
CA GLN A 133 -0.30 -1.34 10.13
C GLN A 133 -1.33 -2.24 9.45
N ASP A 134 -1.08 -3.53 9.51
CA ASP A 134 -2.03 -4.52 9.04
C ASP A 134 -3.26 -4.55 9.96
N THR A 135 -4.42 -4.76 9.37
CA THR A 135 -5.65 -5.05 10.09
C THR A 135 -5.56 -6.50 10.56
N ASN A 136 -5.59 -6.70 11.87
CA ASN A 136 -5.51 -8.03 12.48
C ASN A 136 -6.84 -8.34 13.16
N ILE A 137 -7.45 -9.45 12.82
CA ILE A 137 -8.72 -9.92 13.39
C ILE A 137 -8.50 -11.30 13.99
N TYR A 138 -8.87 -11.45 15.26
CA TYR A 138 -8.78 -12.70 15.96
C TYR A 138 -10.10 -13.47 15.82
N LEU A 139 -10.04 -14.66 15.24
CA LEU A 139 -11.17 -15.57 15.03
C LEU A 139 -10.96 -16.84 15.82
N ILE A 140 -11.93 -17.19 16.66
CA ILE A 140 -11.89 -18.42 17.47
C ILE A 140 -13.16 -19.22 17.26
N HIS A 141 -13.02 -20.49 16.92
CA HIS A 141 -14.10 -21.45 16.92
C HIS A 141 -13.73 -22.68 17.79
N GLN A 142 -14.55 -23.01 18.77
CA GLN A 142 -14.24 -24.04 19.81
C GLN A 142 -15.19 -25.25 19.81
N THR A 143 -16.01 -25.37 18.79
CA THR A 143 -16.96 -26.46 18.64
C THR A 143 -16.68 -27.25 17.37
N ASP A 144 -17.18 -28.45 17.27
CA ASP A 144 -17.02 -29.30 16.08
C ASP A 144 -17.92 -28.89 14.91
N GLY A 145 -18.75 -27.84 15.09
CA GLY A 145 -19.61 -27.28 14.05
C GLY A 145 -18.93 -26.28 13.15
N THR A 146 -19.75 -25.49 12.49
CA THR A 146 -19.32 -24.41 11.55
C THR A 146 -19.81 -23.05 12.06
N LYS A 147 -18.94 -22.02 11.93
CA LYS A 147 -19.28 -20.63 12.27
C LYS A 147 -18.74 -19.69 11.21
N THR A 148 -19.61 -18.82 10.72
CA THR A 148 -19.25 -17.75 9.80
C THR A 148 -19.01 -16.45 10.57
N TYR A 149 -17.89 -15.78 10.26
CA TYR A 149 -17.50 -14.49 10.79
C TYR A 149 -17.61 -13.44 9.72
N THR A 150 -18.14 -12.29 10.09
CA THR A 150 -18.25 -11.13 9.23
C THR A 150 -17.03 -10.23 9.42
N VAL A 151 -16.32 -9.94 8.35
CA VAL A 151 -15.15 -9.05 8.31
C VAL A 151 -15.49 -7.83 7.47
N GLN A 152 -15.45 -6.64 8.08
CA GLN A 152 -15.65 -5.37 7.37
C GLN A 152 -14.31 -4.81 6.90
N SER A 153 -14.22 -4.44 5.62
CA SER A 153 -13.05 -3.78 5.04
C SER A 153 -13.44 -2.47 4.36
N ASN A 154 -12.69 -1.42 4.68
CA ASN A 154 -12.79 -0.11 4.02
C ASN A 154 -11.79 0.04 2.87
N GLY A 155 -10.96 -0.97 2.63
CA GLY A 155 -10.00 -0.99 1.54
C GLY A 155 -10.69 -1.07 0.17
N ARG A 156 -10.26 -0.23 -0.78
CA ARG A 156 -10.71 -0.34 -2.17
C ARG A 156 -10.01 -1.47 -2.93
N LYS A 157 -8.77 -1.76 -2.53
CA LYS A 157 -7.99 -2.85 -3.11
C LYS A 157 -8.43 -4.17 -2.51
N THR A 158 -8.80 -5.12 -3.35
CA THR A 158 -9.00 -6.51 -2.96
C THR A 158 -7.65 -7.14 -2.60
N VAL A 159 -7.59 -7.79 -1.46
CA VAL A 159 -6.37 -8.40 -0.93
C VAL A 159 -6.61 -9.86 -0.53
N ILE A 160 -5.58 -10.69 -0.70
CA ILE A 160 -5.57 -12.06 -0.18
C ILE A 160 -5.03 -11.98 1.25
N PRO A 161 -5.83 -12.35 2.26
CA PRO A 161 -5.38 -12.29 3.66
C PRO A 161 -4.40 -13.40 4.00
N MET A 162 -3.60 -13.16 5.04
CA MET A 162 -2.79 -14.16 5.72
C MET A 162 -3.54 -14.69 6.92
N PHE A 163 -3.61 -16.00 7.05
CA PHE A 163 -4.16 -16.70 8.21
C PHE A 163 -3.02 -17.30 9.02
N ARG A 164 -2.82 -16.80 10.25
CA ARG A 164 -1.88 -17.40 11.20
C ARG A 164 -2.66 -18.25 12.19
N VAL A 165 -2.58 -19.56 12.02
CA VAL A 165 -3.22 -20.56 12.88
C VAL A 165 -2.29 -20.87 14.04
N PHE A 166 -2.74 -20.63 15.28
CA PHE A 166 -1.95 -20.93 16.48
C PHE A 166 -2.57 -21.99 17.36
N ASN A 167 -3.79 -22.42 17.07
CA ASN A 167 -4.39 -23.59 17.67
C ASN A 167 -5.32 -24.27 16.68
N VAL A 168 -5.17 -25.57 16.53
CA VAL A 168 -6.07 -26.46 15.79
C VAL A 168 -6.13 -27.79 16.52
N VAL A 169 -7.35 -28.32 16.72
CA VAL A 169 -7.56 -29.61 17.34
C VAL A 169 -8.07 -30.55 16.27
N GLU A 170 -7.34 -31.65 16.05
CA GLU A 170 -7.60 -32.60 14.96
C GLU A 170 -7.58 -31.95 13.60
N THR A 171 -8.69 -31.99 12.87
CA THR A 171 -8.86 -31.36 11.56
C THR A 171 -9.88 -30.25 11.66
N ALA A 172 -9.51 -29.07 11.18
CA ALA A 172 -10.40 -27.92 11.04
C ALA A 172 -10.37 -27.38 9.61
N SER A 173 -11.20 -26.42 9.27
CA SER A 173 -11.13 -25.78 7.95
C SER A 173 -11.39 -24.27 8.01
N ILE A 174 -10.82 -23.56 7.04
CA ILE A 174 -11.05 -22.14 6.74
C ILE A 174 -11.62 -22.07 5.34
N ASN A 175 -12.88 -21.63 5.16
CA ASN A 175 -13.58 -21.58 3.87
C ASN A 175 -13.38 -22.88 3.04
N ASN A 176 -13.56 -24.05 3.66
CA ASN A 176 -13.36 -25.40 3.09
C ASN A 176 -11.90 -25.82 2.83
N HIS A 177 -10.90 -24.99 3.13
CA HIS A 177 -9.50 -25.41 3.12
C HIS A 177 -9.16 -26.12 4.42
N GLU A 178 -8.73 -27.37 4.33
CA GLU A 178 -8.38 -28.22 5.47
C GLU A 178 -7.11 -27.71 6.16
N ILE A 179 -7.16 -27.64 7.49
CA ILE A 179 -6.07 -27.22 8.36
C ILE A 179 -5.82 -28.30 9.39
N THR A 180 -4.63 -28.90 9.36
CA THR A 180 -4.22 -29.97 10.27
C THR A 180 -3.09 -29.58 11.20
N SER A 181 -2.48 -28.41 11.00
CA SER A 181 -1.36 -27.94 11.81
C SER A 181 -1.40 -26.43 12.04
N THR A 182 -0.66 -25.98 13.06
CA THR A 182 -0.40 -24.54 13.26
C THR A 182 0.57 -24.02 12.22
N GLY A 183 0.44 -22.75 11.84
CA GLY A 183 1.30 -22.14 10.82
C GLY A 183 0.66 -20.94 10.14
N GLU A 184 1.31 -20.47 9.08
CA GLU A 184 0.82 -19.40 8.24
C GLU A 184 0.30 -19.96 6.92
N TYR A 185 -0.93 -19.58 6.58
CA TYR A 185 -1.64 -20.02 5.39
C TYR A 185 -2.14 -18.85 4.59
N GLN A 186 -2.10 -18.96 3.27
CA GLN A 186 -2.65 -17.99 2.35
C GLN A 186 -3.37 -18.73 1.22
N PHE A 187 -4.64 -18.43 1.02
CA PHE A 187 -5.48 -19.07 0.01
C PHE A 187 -5.85 -18.05 -1.07
N PRO A 188 -5.44 -18.26 -2.34
CA PRO A 188 -5.66 -17.29 -3.42
C PRO A 188 -7.13 -17.03 -3.75
N ASP A 189 -8.02 -17.96 -3.43
CA ASP A 189 -9.46 -17.88 -3.61
C ASP A 189 -10.19 -17.14 -2.48
N ILE A 190 -9.56 -17.01 -1.30
CA ILE A 190 -10.10 -16.21 -0.20
C ILE A 190 -9.61 -14.78 -0.35
N LYS A 191 -10.55 -13.89 -0.63
CA LYS A 191 -10.26 -12.47 -0.88
C LYS A 191 -11.05 -11.59 0.08
N ILE A 192 -10.40 -10.53 0.58
CA ILE A 192 -11.05 -9.45 1.33
C ILE A 192 -11.20 -8.26 0.37
N SER A 193 -12.44 -7.95 0.03
CA SER A 193 -12.81 -6.81 -0.82
C SER A 193 -13.47 -5.71 0.00
N HIS A 194 -13.79 -4.59 -0.62
CA HIS A 194 -14.50 -3.50 0.02
C HIS A 194 -15.87 -3.96 0.54
N GLY A 195 -16.22 -3.54 1.76
CA GLY A 195 -17.48 -3.88 2.40
C GLY A 195 -17.41 -5.13 3.25
N THR A 196 -18.47 -5.93 3.20
CA THR A 196 -18.68 -7.12 4.03
C THR A 196 -18.08 -8.34 3.37
N ASN A 197 -17.24 -9.06 4.13
CA ASN A 197 -16.64 -10.33 3.72
C ASN A 197 -16.97 -11.39 4.74
N GLU A 198 -17.11 -12.64 4.32
CA GLU A 198 -17.43 -13.76 5.19
C GLU A 198 -16.27 -14.75 5.25
N ILE A 199 -15.87 -15.12 6.47
CA ILE A 199 -14.88 -16.16 6.74
C ILE A 199 -15.54 -17.24 7.57
N THR A 200 -15.57 -18.45 7.05
CA THR A 200 -16.19 -19.59 7.69
C THR A 200 -15.12 -20.49 8.30
N LEU A 201 -15.25 -20.77 9.60
CA LEU A 201 -14.42 -21.71 10.33
C LEU A 201 -15.25 -22.96 10.68
N THR A 202 -14.67 -24.14 10.46
CA THR A 202 -15.25 -25.42 10.87
C THR A 202 -14.26 -26.17 11.75
N GLY A 203 -14.74 -26.83 12.82
CA GLY A 203 -13.89 -27.49 13.80
C GLY A 203 -13.25 -26.54 14.81
N LYS A 204 -12.45 -27.07 15.72
CA LYS A 204 -11.82 -26.31 16.80
C LYS A 204 -10.53 -25.66 16.32
N ILE A 205 -10.59 -24.36 16.03
CA ILE A 205 -9.49 -23.60 15.47
C ILE A 205 -9.43 -22.18 16.05
N ALA A 206 -8.21 -21.68 16.23
CA ALA A 206 -7.94 -20.28 16.58
C ALA A 206 -6.93 -19.69 15.59
N VAL A 207 -7.29 -18.56 14.96
CA VAL A 207 -6.54 -17.97 13.87
C VAL A 207 -6.54 -16.44 13.93
N TYR A 208 -5.41 -15.81 13.61
CA TYR A 208 -5.35 -14.41 13.21
C TYR A 208 -5.49 -14.29 11.70
N LEU A 209 -6.49 -13.51 11.29
CA LEU A 209 -6.65 -13.00 9.94
C LEU A 209 -5.90 -11.67 9.87
N SER A 210 -4.92 -11.56 8.99
CA SER A 210 -4.12 -10.34 8.79
C SER A 210 -4.16 -9.90 7.33
N TYR A 211 -4.45 -8.62 7.09
CA TYR A 211 -4.41 -8.03 5.76
C TYR A 211 -4.17 -6.52 5.82
N ARG A 212 -3.65 -5.95 4.74
CA ARG A 212 -3.37 -4.52 4.65
C ARG A 212 -4.34 -3.83 3.71
N GLU A 213 -5.14 -2.93 4.24
CA GLU A 213 -6.10 -2.15 3.47
C GLU A 213 -5.39 -1.11 2.60
N GLY A 214 -5.81 -1.02 1.32
CA GLY A 214 -5.41 0.01 0.38
C GLY A 214 -6.60 0.84 -0.08
N VAL A 215 -6.50 2.17 -0.04
CA VAL A 215 -7.49 3.13 -0.54
C VAL A 215 -6.89 3.97 -1.67
N LEU A 216 -7.71 4.50 -2.57
CA LEU A 216 -7.26 5.38 -3.67
C LEU A 216 -6.88 6.77 -3.18
#